data_99bbbf7d8b4622e220a60332edc36e84
#
_entry.id   99bbbf7d8b4622e220a60332edc36e84
#
_cell.length_a   1.000
_cell.length_b   1.000
_cell.length_c   1.000
_cell.angle_alpha   90.00
_cell.angle_beta   90.00
_cell.angle_gamma   90.00
#
_symmetry.space_group_name_H-M   'P 1'
#
loop_
_entity.id
_entity.type
_entity.pdbx_description
1 polymer ?
#
loop_
_entity_poly.entity_id
_entity_poly.type
_entity_poly.pdbx_seq_one_letter_code
_entity_poly.pdbx_strand_id
1 'polypeptide(L)'
;KDHPKARHFCSSLRLHPDASLERSNDDGEPSGSAGKPILGQLIKHDLTNIFVVVVRYFGGTKLGIPGLIEAYKTSTANAINAGTIAERNVFSKVSVNLTFESYSPFLNFCMQHSIPVFEESFDNRVSLIIGFRKSDVNELLQGALKEYSKMDFKELEEYTFYLDFQIQFFDQDHII
;
A
#
# COMPACT_ATOMS: atom_id res chain seq x y z
N LYS A 1 15.09 8.07 -18.35
CA LYS A 1 16.38 8.75 -18.66
C LYS A 1 17.58 7.89 -18.28
N ASP A 2 17.43 7.02 -17.29
CA ASP A 2 18.53 6.23 -16.71
C ASP A 2 18.89 4.98 -17.54
N HIS A 3 17.96 4.50 -18.38
CA HIS A 3 18.12 3.31 -19.20
C HIS A 3 17.89 3.57 -20.72
N PRO A 4 18.64 4.48 -21.37
CA PRO A 4 18.34 4.92 -22.74
C PRO A 4 18.53 3.83 -23.80
N LYS A 5 19.23 2.74 -23.48
CA LYS A 5 19.48 1.62 -24.40
C LYS A 5 18.52 0.45 -24.18
N ALA A 6 17.69 0.49 -23.14
CA ALA A 6 16.68 -0.54 -22.87
C ALA A 6 15.56 -0.49 -23.90
N ARG A 7 15.00 -1.62 -24.23
CA ARG A 7 13.92 -1.73 -25.22
C ARG A 7 12.59 -2.12 -24.61
N HIS A 8 12.58 -2.69 -23.41
CA HIS A 8 11.39 -3.15 -22.73
C HIS A 8 11.39 -2.69 -21.27
N PHE A 9 10.28 -2.10 -20.86
CA PHE A 9 9.98 -1.65 -19.49
C PHE A 9 8.71 -2.36 -19.01
N CYS A 10 8.82 -3.67 -18.86
CA CYS A 10 7.69 -4.50 -18.49
C CYS A 10 7.31 -4.26 -17.04
N SER A 11 6.03 -4.17 -16.76
CA SER A 11 5.60 -3.70 -15.45
C SER A 11 4.35 -4.41 -14.94
N SER A 12 4.19 -4.39 -13.62
CA SER A 12 2.96 -4.76 -12.95
C SER A 12 2.74 -3.93 -11.70
N LEU A 13 1.47 -3.73 -11.38
CA LEU A 13 1.05 -3.09 -10.14
C LEU A 13 -0.03 -3.91 -9.46
N ARG A 14 -0.06 -3.81 -8.14
CA ARG A 14 -1.10 -4.38 -7.29
C ARG A 14 -1.39 -3.36 -6.20
N LEU A 15 -2.55 -2.70 -6.29
CA LEU A 15 -2.91 -1.59 -5.43
C LEU A 15 -4.13 -1.94 -4.57
N HIS A 16 -4.33 -1.12 -3.56
CA HIS A 16 -5.31 -1.24 -2.49
C HIS A 16 -5.00 -2.39 -1.50
N PRO A 17 -5.39 -2.24 -0.24
CA PRO A 17 -5.16 -3.28 0.78
C PRO A 17 -5.78 -4.64 0.45
N ASP A 18 -6.90 -4.62 -0.28
CA ASP A 18 -7.63 -5.80 -0.75
C ASP A 18 -7.16 -6.30 -2.12
N ALA A 19 -6.12 -5.68 -2.68
CA ALA A 19 -5.60 -5.97 -4.01
C ALA A 19 -6.66 -5.84 -5.13
N SER A 20 -7.68 -4.99 -4.96
CA SER A 20 -8.78 -4.82 -5.91
C SER A 20 -8.36 -4.24 -7.26
N LEU A 21 -7.16 -3.67 -7.36
CA LEU A 21 -6.61 -3.15 -8.62
C LEU A 21 -5.29 -3.84 -8.97
N GLU A 22 -5.34 -4.69 -10.00
CA GLU A 22 -4.17 -5.33 -10.57
C GLU A 22 -4.03 -4.95 -12.05
N ARG A 23 -2.80 -4.67 -12.50
CA ARG A 23 -2.46 -4.40 -13.90
C ARG A 23 -1.11 -5.03 -14.23
N SER A 24 -0.95 -5.45 -15.48
CA SER A 24 0.31 -5.94 -16.02
C SER A 24 0.53 -5.44 -17.43
N ASN A 25 1.78 -5.18 -17.82
CA ASN A 25 2.18 -4.69 -19.14
C ASN A 25 3.44 -5.41 -19.59
N ASP A 26 3.38 -6.01 -20.79
CA ASP A 26 4.50 -6.72 -21.41
C ASP A 26 5.43 -5.79 -22.21
N ASP A 27 5.06 -4.55 -22.47
CA ASP A 27 5.84 -3.51 -23.18
C ASP A 27 6.59 -4.04 -24.42
N GLY A 28 5.84 -4.69 -25.32
CA GLY A 28 6.36 -5.23 -26.58
C GLY A 28 7.01 -6.62 -26.48
N GLU A 29 7.10 -7.23 -25.32
CA GLU A 29 7.41 -8.65 -25.21
C GLU A 29 6.21 -9.52 -25.66
N PRO A 30 6.42 -10.81 -25.97
CA PRO A 30 5.30 -11.71 -26.27
C PRO A 30 4.24 -11.71 -25.16
N SER A 31 2.98 -11.69 -25.54
CA SER A 31 1.87 -11.57 -24.61
C SER A 31 1.95 -12.56 -23.44
N GLY A 32 1.90 -12.02 -22.22
CA GLY A 32 1.93 -12.78 -20.96
C GLY A 32 3.29 -13.32 -20.57
N SER A 33 4.37 -12.98 -21.30
CA SER A 33 5.71 -13.50 -21.01
C SER A 33 6.51 -12.63 -20.03
N ALA A 34 6.03 -11.42 -19.71
CA ALA A 34 6.71 -10.48 -18.84
C ALA A 34 5.82 -9.95 -17.71
N GLY A 35 4.78 -9.19 -18.02
CA GLY A 35 3.91 -8.57 -17.03
C GLY A 35 3.24 -9.59 -16.11
N LYS A 36 2.66 -10.65 -16.64
CA LYS A 36 2.04 -11.71 -15.81
C LYS A 36 3.03 -12.41 -14.88
N PRO A 37 4.25 -12.81 -15.30
CA PRO A 37 5.29 -13.31 -14.41
C PRO A 37 5.65 -12.35 -13.26
N ILE A 38 5.75 -11.04 -13.55
CA ILE A 38 5.98 -10.01 -12.53
C ILE A 38 4.82 -10.00 -11.53
N LEU A 39 3.58 -9.89 -12.01
CA LEU A 39 2.38 -9.88 -11.16
C LEU A 39 2.29 -11.14 -10.29
N GLY A 40 2.61 -12.29 -10.86
CA GLY A 40 2.63 -13.57 -10.14
C GLY A 40 3.57 -13.59 -8.94
N GLN A 41 4.68 -12.83 -8.98
CA GLN A 41 5.57 -12.70 -7.82
C GLN A 41 4.95 -11.78 -6.76
N LEU A 42 4.27 -10.70 -7.14
CA LEU A 42 3.57 -9.83 -6.19
C LEU A 42 2.48 -10.59 -5.43
N ILE A 43 1.71 -11.41 -6.15
CA ILE A 43 0.67 -12.27 -5.58
C ILE A 43 1.30 -13.32 -4.64
N LYS A 44 2.35 -14.01 -5.08
CA LYS A 44 3.04 -15.04 -4.30
C LYS A 44 3.56 -14.53 -2.94
N HIS A 45 4.01 -13.28 -2.91
CA HIS A 45 4.55 -12.64 -1.70
C HIS A 45 3.49 -11.80 -0.96
N ASP A 46 2.22 -11.88 -1.38
CA ASP A 46 1.08 -11.11 -0.86
C ASP A 46 1.36 -9.61 -0.71
N LEU A 47 2.08 -9.03 -1.68
CA LEU A 47 2.41 -7.62 -1.70
C LEU A 47 1.28 -6.81 -2.32
N THR A 48 0.91 -5.72 -1.67
CA THR A 48 -0.05 -4.72 -2.15
C THR A 48 0.56 -3.33 -2.11
N ASN A 49 -0.09 -2.36 -2.76
CA ASN A 49 0.38 -0.97 -2.86
C ASN A 49 1.80 -0.89 -3.45
N ILE A 50 2.04 -1.69 -4.48
CA ILE A 50 3.35 -1.82 -5.13
C ILE A 50 3.22 -1.68 -6.64
N PHE A 51 4.22 -1.06 -7.24
CA PHE A 51 4.46 -1.00 -8.67
C PHE A 51 5.87 -1.48 -8.96
N VAL A 52 6.00 -2.47 -9.84
CA VAL A 52 7.29 -3.05 -10.24
C VAL A 52 7.50 -2.84 -11.72
N VAL A 53 8.70 -2.39 -12.08
CA VAL A 53 9.17 -2.29 -13.47
C VAL A 53 10.44 -3.12 -13.60
N VAL A 54 10.45 -4.04 -14.57
CA VAL A 54 11.65 -4.77 -14.96
C VAL A 54 12.14 -4.23 -16.29
N VAL A 55 13.35 -3.72 -16.28
CA VAL A 55 13.99 -3.12 -17.46
C VAL A 55 14.83 -4.17 -18.17
N ARG A 56 14.54 -4.44 -19.44
CA ARG A 56 15.29 -5.43 -20.21
C ARG A 56 16.10 -4.78 -21.34
N TYR A 57 17.35 -5.18 -21.39
CA TYR A 57 18.25 -4.94 -22.50
C TYR A 57 18.32 -6.18 -23.39
N PHE A 58 18.10 -6.04 -24.69
CA PHE A 58 18.25 -7.15 -25.62
C PHE A 58 19.72 -7.34 -26.01
N GLY A 59 20.32 -8.44 -25.60
CA GLY A 59 21.72 -8.78 -25.84
C GLY A 59 21.99 -9.61 -27.13
N GLY A 60 21.02 -9.70 -28.04
CA GLY A 60 21.19 -10.44 -29.30
C GLY A 60 20.72 -11.90 -29.24
N THR A 61 20.63 -12.51 -28.08
CA THR A 61 20.16 -13.90 -27.91
C THR A 61 18.68 -13.95 -27.56
N LYS A 62 17.90 -14.76 -28.28
CA LYS A 62 16.48 -14.96 -28.01
C LYS A 62 16.31 -16.01 -26.90
N LEU A 63 15.69 -15.64 -25.79
CA LEU A 63 15.40 -16.54 -24.65
C LEU A 63 14.24 -17.50 -24.94
N GLY A 64 13.39 -17.19 -25.92
CA GLY A 64 12.10 -17.86 -26.10
C GLY A 64 11.10 -17.49 -24.99
N ILE A 65 9.82 -17.83 -25.17
CA ILE A 65 8.77 -17.51 -24.21
C ILE A 65 9.06 -18.10 -22.82
N PRO A 66 9.42 -19.38 -22.67
CA PRO A 66 9.73 -19.94 -21.35
C PRO A 66 10.90 -19.24 -20.64
N GLY A 67 11.95 -18.88 -21.38
CA GLY A 67 13.10 -18.17 -20.85
C GLY A 67 12.77 -16.75 -20.42
N LEU A 68 11.90 -16.03 -21.16
CA LEU A 68 11.39 -14.72 -20.76
C LEU A 68 10.60 -14.80 -19.47
N ILE A 69 9.64 -15.72 -19.36
CA ILE A 69 8.84 -15.95 -18.16
C ILE A 69 9.74 -16.13 -16.93
N GLU A 70 10.75 -17.01 -17.05
CA GLU A 70 11.64 -17.28 -15.92
C GLU A 70 12.54 -16.07 -15.58
N ALA A 71 13.05 -15.35 -16.59
CA ALA A 71 13.87 -14.14 -16.39
C ALA A 71 13.09 -13.05 -15.65
N TYR A 72 11.87 -12.71 -16.10
CA TYR A 72 11.03 -11.70 -15.45
C TYR A 72 10.61 -12.10 -14.03
N LYS A 73 10.26 -13.37 -13.84
CA LYS A 73 9.92 -13.94 -12.54
C LYS A 73 11.10 -13.86 -11.56
N THR A 74 12.28 -14.31 -11.99
CA THR A 74 13.49 -14.35 -11.15
C THR A 74 13.96 -12.95 -10.82
N SER A 75 14.00 -12.03 -11.79
CA SER A 75 14.36 -10.63 -11.57
C SER A 75 13.45 -9.97 -10.54
N THR A 76 12.14 -10.17 -10.65
CA THR A 76 11.16 -9.64 -9.69
C THR A 76 11.35 -10.24 -8.30
N ALA A 77 11.53 -11.57 -8.21
CA ALA A 77 11.76 -12.24 -6.92
C ALA A 77 13.03 -11.74 -6.24
N ASN A 78 14.11 -11.54 -7.00
CA ASN A 78 15.36 -11.01 -6.46
C ASN A 78 15.19 -9.57 -5.93
N ALA A 79 14.48 -8.72 -6.65
CA ALA A 79 14.18 -7.36 -6.20
C ALA A 79 13.34 -7.34 -4.91
N ILE A 80 12.31 -8.19 -4.82
CA ILE A 80 11.49 -8.34 -3.61
C ILE A 80 12.36 -8.80 -2.42
N ASN A 81 13.21 -9.81 -2.62
CA ASN A 81 14.06 -10.35 -1.56
C ASN A 81 15.15 -9.36 -1.10
N ALA A 82 15.59 -8.47 -1.97
CA ALA A 82 16.56 -7.43 -1.64
C ALA A 82 15.91 -6.19 -1.00
N GLY A 83 14.58 -6.03 -1.15
CA GLY A 83 13.84 -4.90 -0.60
C GLY A 83 13.46 -5.09 0.87
N THR A 84 13.06 -4.00 1.50
CA THR A 84 12.43 -4.02 2.83
C THR A 84 10.92 -3.96 2.67
N ILE A 85 10.23 -5.01 3.10
CA ILE A 85 8.77 -5.06 3.10
C ILE A 85 8.27 -4.48 4.42
N ALA A 86 7.38 -3.48 4.35
CA ALA A 86 6.73 -2.90 5.52
C ALA A 86 5.26 -3.33 5.57
N GLU A 87 4.85 -3.88 6.70
CA GLU A 87 3.44 -4.11 6.99
C GLU A 87 2.80 -2.82 7.53
N ARG A 88 1.63 -2.48 7.01
CA ARG A 88 0.89 -1.28 7.42
C ARG A 88 -0.55 -1.64 7.79
N ASN A 89 -1.03 -1.06 8.87
CA ASN A 89 -2.44 -1.18 9.24
C ASN A 89 -3.29 -0.23 8.39
N VAL A 90 -4.44 -0.73 7.96
CA VAL A 90 -5.47 0.09 7.31
C VAL A 90 -6.42 0.60 8.38
N PHE A 91 -6.59 1.91 8.43
CA PHE A 91 -7.50 2.57 9.36
C PHE A 91 -8.70 3.13 8.62
N SER A 92 -9.89 2.95 9.18
CA SER A 92 -11.07 3.76 8.87
C SER A 92 -10.98 5.05 9.69
N LYS A 93 -11.12 6.20 9.04
CA LYS A 93 -11.13 7.50 9.72
C LYS A 93 -12.51 7.83 10.24
N VAL A 94 -12.57 8.35 11.44
CA VAL A 94 -13.81 8.83 12.09
C VAL A 94 -13.58 10.25 12.58
N SER A 95 -14.50 11.15 12.25
CA SER A 95 -14.53 12.49 12.85
C SER A 95 -15.31 12.44 14.15
N VAL A 96 -14.73 12.99 15.19
CA VAL A 96 -15.30 13.07 16.55
C VAL A 96 -15.37 14.51 16.97
N ASN A 97 -16.55 14.98 17.36
CA ASN A 97 -16.74 16.33 17.90
C ASN A 97 -17.01 16.26 19.40
N LEU A 98 -16.18 16.93 20.17
CA LEU A 98 -16.18 16.90 21.63
C LEU A 98 -16.38 18.30 22.23
N THR A 99 -16.82 18.34 23.50
CA THR A 99 -16.64 19.53 24.34
C THR A 99 -15.19 19.58 24.84
N PHE A 100 -14.72 20.77 25.23
CA PHE A 100 -13.38 20.91 25.81
C PHE A 100 -13.19 20.07 27.09
N GLU A 101 -14.25 19.89 27.88
CA GLU A 101 -14.21 19.04 29.08
C GLU A 101 -13.97 17.59 28.79
N SER A 102 -14.50 17.07 27.64
CA SER A 102 -14.39 15.68 27.23
C SER A 102 -13.08 15.38 26.49
N TYR A 103 -12.33 16.39 26.08
CA TYR A 103 -11.15 16.23 25.25
C TYR A 103 -10.06 15.39 25.92
N SER A 104 -9.58 15.78 27.10
CA SER A 104 -8.52 15.06 27.80
C SER A 104 -8.91 13.63 28.21
N PRO A 105 -10.11 13.37 28.75
CA PRO A 105 -10.57 12.01 28.98
C PRO A 105 -10.61 11.15 27.72
N PHE A 106 -11.07 11.71 26.60
CA PHE A 106 -11.15 11.01 25.33
C PHE A 106 -9.77 10.70 24.72
N LEU A 107 -8.82 11.63 24.82
CA LEU A 107 -7.43 11.36 24.41
C LEU A 107 -6.81 10.21 25.22
N ASN A 108 -7.06 10.16 26.52
CA ASN A 108 -6.61 9.06 27.36
C ASN A 108 -7.22 7.73 26.92
N PHE A 109 -8.50 7.70 26.56
CA PHE A 109 -9.15 6.54 25.97
C PHE A 109 -8.47 6.14 24.65
N CYS A 110 -8.22 7.09 23.74
CA CYS A 110 -7.51 6.80 22.49
C CYS A 110 -6.12 6.18 22.74
N MET A 111 -5.36 6.71 23.69
CA MET A 111 -4.05 6.17 24.07
C MET A 111 -4.13 4.76 24.64
N GLN A 112 -5.08 4.50 25.57
CA GLN A 112 -5.27 3.18 26.18
C GLN A 112 -5.63 2.09 25.16
N HIS A 113 -6.41 2.46 24.13
CA HIS A 113 -6.86 1.54 23.09
C HIS A 113 -5.99 1.59 21.82
N SER A 114 -4.85 2.30 21.84
CA SER A 114 -3.96 2.47 20.68
C SER A 114 -4.68 2.99 19.44
N ILE A 115 -5.64 3.89 19.64
CA ILE A 115 -6.38 4.58 18.59
C ILE A 115 -5.55 5.79 18.13
N PRO A 116 -5.07 5.83 16.87
CA PRO A 116 -4.31 6.97 16.39
C PRO A 116 -5.22 8.19 16.21
N VAL A 117 -4.72 9.34 16.62
CA VAL A 117 -5.29 10.65 16.33
C VAL A 117 -4.48 11.26 15.20
N PHE A 118 -5.13 11.54 14.07
CA PHE A 118 -4.47 12.07 12.87
C PHE A 118 -4.51 13.58 12.81
N GLU A 119 -5.63 14.18 13.22
CA GLU A 119 -5.84 15.62 13.14
C GLU A 119 -6.62 16.10 14.37
N GLU A 120 -6.31 17.30 14.82
CA GLU A 120 -6.99 17.99 15.90
C GLU A 120 -7.27 19.43 15.48
N SER A 121 -8.48 19.92 15.73
CA SER A 121 -8.84 21.31 15.56
C SER A 121 -9.64 21.82 16.74
N PHE A 122 -9.38 23.07 17.10
CA PHE A 122 -9.95 23.75 18.28
C PHE A 122 -10.65 25.03 17.82
N ASP A 123 -11.96 25.01 17.89
CA ASP A 123 -12.81 26.16 17.59
C ASP A 123 -13.85 26.30 18.72
N ASN A 124 -15.13 26.39 18.42
CA ASN A 124 -16.19 26.35 19.44
C ASN A 124 -16.33 24.99 20.14
N ARG A 125 -15.83 23.94 19.49
CA ARG A 125 -15.71 22.56 19.99
C ARG A 125 -14.35 22.00 19.56
N VAL A 126 -13.95 20.89 20.15
CA VAL A 126 -12.79 20.14 19.70
C VAL A 126 -13.23 19.13 18.64
N SER A 127 -12.60 19.15 17.48
CA SER A 127 -12.83 18.18 16.42
C SER A 127 -11.56 17.35 16.24
N LEU A 128 -11.71 16.03 16.27
CA LEU A 128 -10.62 15.08 16.09
C LEU A 128 -10.90 14.20 14.86
N ILE A 129 -9.86 13.85 14.11
CA ILE A 129 -9.90 12.75 13.17
C ILE A 129 -9.08 11.61 13.76
N ILE A 130 -9.76 10.53 14.09
CA ILE A 130 -9.17 9.33 14.68
C ILE A 130 -9.26 8.14 13.73
N GLY A 131 -8.43 7.11 13.96
CA GLY A 131 -8.42 5.91 13.13
C GLY A 131 -8.74 4.65 13.91
N PHE A 132 -9.65 3.85 13.37
CA PHE A 132 -9.89 2.50 13.84
C PHE A 132 -9.39 1.49 12.80
N ARG A 133 -8.77 0.40 13.24
CA ARG A 133 -8.55 -0.73 12.33
C ARG A 133 -9.90 -1.21 11.83
N LYS A 134 -9.98 -1.53 10.54
CA LYS A 134 -11.25 -1.96 9.92
C LYS A 134 -11.90 -3.14 10.66
N SER A 135 -11.08 -4.02 11.26
CA SER A 135 -11.54 -5.14 12.12
C SER A 135 -12.22 -4.68 13.41
N ASP A 136 -11.80 -3.55 13.98
CA ASP A 136 -12.09 -3.15 15.35
C ASP A 136 -13.12 -2.02 15.43
N VAL A 137 -13.50 -1.44 14.26
CA VAL A 137 -14.38 -0.26 14.17
C VAL A 137 -15.66 -0.44 14.97
N ASN A 138 -16.37 -1.55 14.79
CA ASN A 138 -17.67 -1.75 15.44
C ASN A 138 -17.55 -1.89 16.95
N GLU A 139 -16.56 -2.62 17.44
CA GLU A 139 -16.41 -2.90 18.88
C GLU A 139 -15.92 -1.65 19.62
N LEU A 140 -14.86 -1.00 19.11
CA LEU A 140 -14.30 0.20 19.74
C LEU A 140 -15.22 1.41 19.61
N LEU A 141 -15.91 1.57 18.48
CA LEU A 141 -16.87 2.65 18.32
C LEU A 141 -18.07 2.49 19.25
N GLN A 142 -18.60 1.30 19.40
CA GLN A 142 -19.68 1.01 20.35
C GLN A 142 -19.24 1.19 21.79
N GLY A 143 -17.99 0.82 22.13
CA GLY A 143 -17.39 1.10 23.43
C GLY A 143 -17.29 2.59 23.71
N ALA A 144 -16.74 3.35 22.78
CA ALA A 144 -16.61 4.81 22.89
C ALA A 144 -17.98 5.52 22.98
N LEU A 145 -18.95 5.12 22.15
CA LEU A 145 -20.30 5.67 22.20
C LEU A 145 -21.01 5.41 23.53
N LYS A 146 -20.77 4.25 24.13
CA LYS A 146 -21.36 3.87 25.42
C LYS A 146 -20.75 4.68 26.58
N GLU A 147 -19.44 4.92 26.54
CA GLU A 147 -18.71 5.65 27.58
C GLU A 147 -18.88 7.17 27.44
N TYR A 148 -18.96 7.67 26.21
CA TYR A 148 -19.00 9.09 25.87
C TYR A 148 -20.28 9.50 25.13
N SER A 149 -21.44 9.19 25.69
CA SER A 149 -22.78 9.34 25.06
C SER A 149 -23.18 10.77 24.63
N LYS A 150 -22.36 11.79 24.93
CA LYS A 150 -22.56 13.21 24.52
C LYS A 150 -21.73 13.62 23.32
N MET A 151 -21.05 12.67 22.65
CA MET A 151 -20.19 12.94 21.50
C MET A 151 -20.91 12.67 20.19
N ASP A 152 -20.66 13.54 19.20
CA ASP A 152 -21.13 13.33 17.83
C ASP A 152 -20.02 12.64 17.03
N PHE A 153 -20.33 11.49 16.46
CA PHE A 153 -19.43 10.71 15.60
C PHE A 153 -19.93 10.75 14.16
N LYS A 154 -19.01 10.96 13.24
CA LYS A 154 -19.28 10.84 11.81
C LYS A 154 -18.19 9.99 11.15
N GLU A 155 -18.59 8.87 10.59
CA GLU A 155 -17.71 8.05 9.77
C GLU A 155 -17.34 8.83 8.50
N LEU A 156 -16.04 8.90 8.20
CA LEU A 156 -15.53 9.49 6.97
C LEU A 156 -15.24 8.36 5.99
N GLU A 157 -15.86 8.41 4.82
CA GLU A 157 -15.66 7.42 3.74
C GLU A 157 -14.25 7.49 3.10
N GLU A 158 -13.36 8.36 3.59
CA GLU A 158 -12.02 8.51 3.04
C GLU A 158 -11.04 7.47 3.59
N TYR A 159 -10.67 6.53 2.73
CA TYR A 159 -9.49 5.69 2.94
C TYR A 159 -8.23 6.51 2.65
N THR A 160 -7.51 6.95 3.66
CA THR A 160 -6.21 7.58 3.44
C THR A 160 -5.17 6.48 3.24
N PHE A 161 -4.77 6.29 1.99
CA PHE A 161 -3.62 5.48 1.65
C PHE A 161 -2.35 6.27 1.98
N TYR A 162 -1.56 5.80 2.92
CA TYR A 162 -0.17 6.25 3.01
C TYR A 162 0.60 5.54 1.91
N LEU A 163 0.76 6.21 0.78
CA LEU A 163 1.70 5.82 -0.25
C LEU A 163 3.08 6.36 0.17
N ASP A 164 3.81 5.62 0.99
CA ASP A 164 5.25 5.78 1.08
C ASP A 164 5.85 5.20 -0.20
N PHE A 165 5.95 6.03 -1.23
CA PHE A 165 6.72 5.69 -2.41
C PHE A 165 8.20 5.78 -2.08
N GLN A 166 8.80 4.68 -1.69
CA GLN A 166 10.23 4.51 -1.79
C GLN A 166 10.54 3.89 -3.16
N ILE A 167 11.05 4.71 -4.08
CA ILE A 167 11.64 4.23 -5.33
C ILE A 167 13.02 3.68 -4.94
N GLN A 168 13.15 2.38 -4.78
CA GLN A 168 14.45 1.71 -4.68
C GLN A 168 14.86 1.26 -6.08
N PHE A 169 15.94 1.83 -6.59
CA PHE A 169 16.61 1.34 -7.80
C PHE A 169 17.56 0.22 -7.37
N PHE A 170 17.26 -1.00 -7.80
CA PHE A 170 18.21 -2.10 -7.71
C PHE A 170 18.94 -2.20 -9.06
N ASP A 171 20.17 -1.70 -9.09
CA ASP A 171 21.08 -1.93 -10.20
C ASP A 171 21.68 -3.32 -10.00
N GLN A 172 21.16 -4.31 -10.71
CA GLN A 172 21.81 -5.60 -10.82
C GLN A 172 22.57 -5.61 -12.14
N ASP A 173 23.90 -5.56 -12.05
CA ASP A 173 24.83 -5.85 -13.15
C ASP A 173 24.73 -7.31 -13.60
N HIS A 174 23.54 -7.73 -14.03
CA HIS A 174 23.34 -9.02 -14.69
C HIS A 174 22.67 -8.77 -16.04
N ILE A 175 23.55 -8.69 -17.04
CA ILE A 175 23.23 -8.86 -18.45
C ILE A 175 22.60 -10.26 -18.60
N ILE A 176 21.30 -10.31 -18.90
CA ILE A 176 20.62 -11.49 -19.41
C ILE A 176 20.61 -11.43 -20.94
#